data_10b9fbab79925f86a159fad302afe627
#
_entry.id   10b9fbab79925f86a159fad302afe627
#
_cell.length_a   1.000
_cell.length_b   1.000
_cell.length_c   1.000
_cell.angle_alpha   90.00
_cell.angle_beta   90.00
_cell.angle_gamma   90.00
#
_symmetry.space_group_name_H-M   'P 1'
#
loop_
_entity.id
_entity.type
_entity.pdbx_description
1 polymer ?
#
loop_
_entity_poly.entity_id
_entity_poly.type
_entity_poly.pdbx_seq_one_letter_code
_entity_poly.pdbx_strand_id
1 'polypeptide(L)'
;MVTAIIWSIILLIALIVFIGLYIDKTKENQQRYKDQFLRNMSDAADEIDVYLKTKIDYDMHYNMVLSDVGAARSFIFLVEDEEWTDRQKTVNELHYCLVKYPDQMKNKLEDVSNALKDVYDNLDKGYDEMSAIVDSVDKMGS
;
A
#
# COMPACT_ATOMS: atom_id res chain seq x y z
N MET A 1 -42.93 -26.66 23.96
CA MET A 1 -41.55 -26.82 24.46
C MET A 1 -40.59 -27.30 23.35
N VAL A 2 -40.88 -28.41 22.66
CA VAL A 2 -40.04 -28.97 21.58
C VAL A 2 -39.86 -28.02 20.39
N THR A 3 -40.90 -27.29 19.97
CA THR A 3 -40.84 -26.30 18.88
C THR A 3 -39.91 -25.16 19.19
N ALA A 4 -39.90 -24.64 20.41
CA ALA A 4 -38.99 -23.56 20.80
C ALA A 4 -37.51 -24.00 20.77
N ILE A 5 -37.22 -25.25 21.15
CA ILE A 5 -35.88 -25.81 21.08
C ILE A 5 -35.42 -25.95 19.63
N ILE A 6 -36.28 -26.44 18.74
CA ILE A 6 -35.98 -26.56 17.32
C ILE A 6 -35.65 -25.19 16.70
N TRP A 7 -36.44 -24.15 16.97
CA TRP A 7 -36.19 -22.80 16.51
C TRP A 7 -34.88 -22.21 17.05
N SER A 8 -34.56 -22.47 18.34
CA SER A 8 -33.26 -22.07 18.92
C SER A 8 -32.08 -22.70 18.21
N ILE A 9 -32.16 -23.97 17.86
CA ILE A 9 -31.09 -24.68 17.14
C ILE A 9 -30.92 -24.11 15.72
N ILE A 10 -32.02 -23.86 15.02
CA ILE A 10 -32.00 -23.27 13.66
C ILE A 10 -31.35 -21.88 13.69
N LEU A 11 -31.71 -21.03 14.65
CA LEU A 11 -31.13 -19.69 14.80
C LEU A 11 -29.64 -19.78 15.14
N LEU A 12 -29.22 -20.72 15.98
CA LEU A 12 -27.82 -20.91 16.31
C LEU A 12 -27.00 -21.32 15.09
N ILE A 13 -27.50 -22.26 14.28
CA ILE A 13 -26.85 -22.70 13.05
C ILE A 13 -26.76 -21.51 12.06
N ALA A 14 -27.86 -20.76 11.88
CA ALA A 14 -27.87 -19.59 11.02
C ALA A 14 -26.84 -18.53 11.46
N LEU A 15 -26.72 -18.31 12.76
CA LEU A 15 -25.72 -17.38 13.34
C LEU A 15 -24.29 -17.83 13.04
N ILE A 16 -24.00 -19.13 13.24
CA ILE A 16 -22.66 -19.69 12.95
C ILE A 16 -22.30 -19.54 11.47
N VAL A 17 -23.25 -19.84 10.58
CA VAL A 17 -23.06 -19.68 9.13
C VAL A 17 -22.81 -18.20 8.79
N PHE A 18 -23.61 -17.29 9.36
CA PHE A 18 -23.46 -15.84 9.12
C PHE A 18 -22.09 -15.33 9.58
N ILE A 19 -21.65 -15.75 10.78
CA ILE A 19 -20.31 -15.38 11.30
C ILE A 19 -19.21 -15.92 10.37
N GLY A 20 -19.33 -17.16 9.90
CA GLY A 20 -18.38 -17.76 8.96
C GLY A 20 -18.27 -16.95 7.67
N LEU A 21 -19.41 -16.62 7.05
CA LEU A 21 -19.46 -15.81 5.83
C LEU A 21 -18.90 -14.39 6.04
N TYR A 22 -19.15 -13.79 7.19
CA TYR A 22 -18.60 -12.49 7.55
C TYR A 22 -17.07 -12.51 7.66
N ILE A 23 -16.52 -13.55 8.33
CA ILE A 23 -15.06 -13.71 8.46
C ILE A 23 -14.42 -13.93 7.10
N ASP A 24 -14.99 -14.78 6.24
CA ASP A 24 -14.47 -15.04 4.90
C ASP A 24 -14.48 -13.77 4.04
N LYS A 25 -15.55 -12.98 4.11
CA LYS A 25 -15.66 -11.72 3.39
C LYS A 25 -14.64 -10.69 3.87
N THR A 26 -14.39 -10.63 5.17
CA THR A 26 -13.38 -9.74 5.75
C THR A 26 -11.98 -10.10 5.27
N LYS A 27 -11.64 -11.40 5.27
CA LYS A 27 -10.34 -11.88 4.75
C LYS A 27 -10.16 -11.58 3.27
N GLU A 28 -11.21 -11.78 2.45
CA GLU A 28 -11.19 -11.45 1.02
C GLU A 28 -10.93 -9.95 0.80
N ASN A 29 -11.58 -9.08 1.57
CA ASN A 29 -11.37 -7.64 1.46
C ASN A 29 -9.95 -7.25 1.87
N GLN A 30 -9.41 -7.81 2.96
CA GLN A 30 -8.03 -7.56 3.38
C GLN A 30 -7.02 -7.98 2.30
N GLN A 31 -7.22 -9.14 1.65
CA GLN A 31 -6.38 -9.56 0.53
C GLN A 31 -6.49 -8.61 -0.65
N ARG A 32 -7.68 -8.15 -1.01
CA ARG A 32 -7.87 -7.16 -2.07
C ARG A 32 -7.15 -5.84 -1.80
N TYR A 33 -7.11 -5.37 -0.55
CA TYR A 33 -6.36 -4.16 -0.19
C TYR A 33 -4.86 -4.35 -0.38
N LYS A 34 -4.32 -5.49 0.02
CA LYS A 34 -2.91 -5.85 -0.21
C LYS A 34 -2.59 -5.94 -1.72
N ASP A 35 -3.45 -6.56 -2.50
CA ASP A 35 -3.27 -6.68 -3.95
C ASP A 35 -3.31 -5.31 -4.66
N GLN A 36 -4.23 -4.43 -4.27
CA GLN A 36 -4.30 -3.07 -4.80
C GLN A 36 -3.09 -2.23 -4.38
N PHE A 37 -2.64 -2.37 -3.13
CA PHE A 37 -1.41 -1.74 -2.67
C PHE A 37 -0.21 -2.15 -3.53
N LEU A 38 0.00 -3.45 -3.73
CA LEU A 38 1.10 -3.96 -4.56
C LEU A 38 1.01 -3.48 -6.00
N ARG A 39 -0.18 -3.51 -6.60
CA ARG A 39 -0.38 -3.02 -7.96
C ARG A 39 0.03 -1.56 -8.11
N ASN A 40 -0.43 -0.68 -7.21
CA ASN A 40 -0.07 0.73 -7.28
C ASN A 40 1.43 0.96 -7.04
N MET A 41 2.10 0.14 -6.21
CA MET A 41 3.56 0.19 -6.06
C MET A 41 4.27 -0.18 -7.37
N SER A 42 3.81 -1.22 -8.07
CA SER A 42 4.33 -1.63 -9.37
C SER A 42 4.12 -0.55 -10.42
N ASP A 43 2.90 0.01 -10.51
CA ASP A 43 2.57 1.05 -11.48
C ASP A 43 3.46 2.28 -11.29
N ALA A 44 3.66 2.71 -10.03
CA ALA A 44 4.57 3.82 -9.71
C ALA A 44 6.02 3.53 -10.11
N ALA A 45 6.52 2.32 -9.88
CA ALA A 45 7.87 1.93 -10.27
C ALA A 45 8.03 1.92 -11.79
N ASP A 46 7.04 1.42 -12.53
CA ASP A 46 7.05 1.39 -13.99
C ASP A 46 7.05 2.82 -14.58
N GLU A 47 6.30 3.75 -14.01
CA GLU A 47 6.31 5.16 -14.42
C GLU A 47 7.67 5.82 -14.21
N ILE A 48 8.33 5.54 -13.08
CA ILE A 48 9.70 6.01 -12.83
C ILE A 48 10.64 5.44 -13.88
N ASP A 49 10.57 4.15 -14.17
CA ASP A 49 11.45 3.48 -15.13
C ASP A 49 11.27 4.03 -16.54
N VAL A 50 10.03 4.27 -16.98
CA VAL A 50 9.75 4.91 -18.27
C VAL A 50 10.42 6.28 -18.34
N TYR A 51 10.25 7.11 -17.30
CA TYR A 51 10.92 8.40 -17.25
C TYR A 51 12.45 8.28 -17.26
N LEU A 52 13.02 7.40 -16.42
CA LEU A 52 14.48 7.22 -16.34
C LEU A 52 15.09 6.79 -17.68
N LYS A 53 14.34 5.97 -18.45
CA LYS A 53 14.75 5.49 -19.76
C LYS A 53 14.60 6.54 -20.87
N THR A 54 13.51 7.29 -20.88
CA THR A 54 13.17 8.22 -21.96
C THR A 54 13.67 9.63 -21.70
N LYS A 55 13.71 10.04 -20.43
CA LYS A 55 13.98 11.43 -19.98
C LYS A 55 12.99 12.45 -20.54
N ILE A 56 11.80 12.02 -20.96
CA ILE A 56 10.75 12.84 -21.54
C ILE A 56 9.62 13.01 -20.51
N ASP A 57 8.96 14.17 -20.54
CA ASP A 57 7.74 14.48 -19.77
C ASP A 57 7.85 14.18 -18.25
N TYR A 58 8.93 14.68 -17.64
CA TYR A 58 9.16 14.51 -16.19
C TYR A 58 7.91 14.82 -15.36
N ASP A 59 7.27 15.95 -15.59
CA ASP A 59 6.14 16.40 -14.77
C ASP A 59 4.95 15.44 -14.89
N MET A 60 4.70 14.91 -16.09
CA MET A 60 3.64 13.93 -16.30
C MET A 60 3.94 12.65 -15.52
N HIS A 61 5.11 12.04 -15.73
CA HIS A 61 5.49 10.81 -15.05
C HIS A 61 5.54 10.98 -13.53
N TYR A 62 6.09 12.10 -13.05
CA TYR A 62 6.15 12.40 -11.63
C TYR A 62 4.76 12.53 -10.99
N ASN A 63 3.81 13.17 -11.66
CA ASN A 63 2.43 13.27 -11.20
C ASN A 63 1.73 11.90 -11.19
N MET A 64 2.03 11.00 -12.13
CA MET A 64 1.52 9.62 -12.12
C MET A 64 2.11 8.85 -10.93
N VAL A 65 3.40 8.96 -10.67
CA VAL A 65 4.05 8.38 -9.47
C VAL A 65 3.38 8.89 -8.18
N LEU A 66 3.13 10.19 -8.06
CA LEU A 66 2.43 10.77 -6.90
C LEU A 66 1.04 10.17 -6.72
N SER A 67 0.30 10.01 -7.82
CA SER A 67 -1.03 9.42 -7.83
C SER A 67 -0.99 7.95 -7.36
N ASP A 68 -0.09 7.16 -7.91
CA ASP A 68 0.00 5.72 -7.64
C ASP A 68 0.51 5.45 -6.23
N VAL A 69 1.55 6.15 -5.77
CA VAL A 69 2.02 6.04 -4.37
C VAL A 69 0.96 6.54 -3.40
N GLY A 70 0.21 7.59 -3.76
CA GLY A 70 -0.94 8.08 -2.98
C GLY A 70 -2.07 7.05 -2.88
N ALA A 71 -2.39 6.36 -3.97
CA ALA A 71 -3.36 5.27 -3.99
C ALA A 71 -2.86 4.06 -3.16
N ALA A 72 -1.61 3.65 -3.35
CA ALA A 72 -0.97 2.60 -2.55
C ALA A 72 -1.05 2.92 -1.05
N ARG A 73 -0.71 4.15 -0.66
CA ARG A 73 -0.86 4.64 0.71
C ARG A 73 -2.30 4.48 1.22
N SER A 74 -3.28 4.82 0.42
CA SER A 74 -4.70 4.70 0.82
C SER A 74 -5.10 3.25 1.06
N PHE A 75 -4.67 2.32 0.22
CA PHE A 75 -4.97 0.90 0.37
C PHE A 75 -4.24 0.26 1.55
N ILE A 76 -2.96 0.59 1.77
CA ILE A 76 -2.20 0.00 2.89
C ILE A 76 -2.81 0.39 4.25
N PHE A 77 -3.41 1.59 4.37
CA PHE A 77 -4.09 2.02 5.59
C PHE A 77 -5.42 1.29 5.85
N LEU A 78 -5.98 0.58 4.85
CA LEU A 78 -7.15 -0.28 5.01
C LEU A 78 -6.79 -1.71 5.45
N VAL A 79 -5.51 -2.05 5.50
CA VAL A 79 -5.04 -3.35 6.01
C VAL A 79 -5.06 -3.30 7.54
N GLU A 80 -5.95 -4.08 8.13
CA GLU A 80 -6.16 -4.19 9.58
C GLU A 80 -5.26 -5.29 10.18
N ASP A 81 -3.95 -5.00 10.23
CA ASP A 81 -2.95 -5.94 10.74
C ASP A 81 -1.86 -5.14 11.46
N GLU A 82 -1.62 -5.42 12.73
CA GLU A 82 -0.65 -4.70 13.56
C GLU A 82 0.77 -4.79 12.99
N GLU A 83 1.11 -5.90 12.33
CA GLU A 83 2.41 -6.09 11.67
C GLU A 83 2.63 -5.10 10.51
N TRP A 84 1.56 -4.48 10.00
CA TRP A 84 1.61 -3.51 8.91
C TRP A 84 1.80 -2.06 9.34
N THR A 85 1.75 -1.77 10.63
CA THR A 85 1.82 -0.39 11.17
C THR A 85 3.11 0.33 10.73
N ASP A 86 4.26 -0.33 10.83
CA ASP A 86 5.53 0.27 10.41
C ASP A 86 5.60 0.45 8.88
N ARG A 87 5.05 -0.49 8.11
CA ARG A 87 4.95 -0.39 6.65
C ARG A 87 4.06 0.77 6.23
N GLN A 88 2.91 0.93 6.88
CA GLN A 88 2.00 2.06 6.67
C GLN A 88 2.70 3.39 6.91
N LYS A 89 3.46 3.49 8.00
CA LYS A 89 4.24 4.68 8.33
C LYS A 89 5.28 4.97 7.25
N THR A 90 6.08 3.99 6.86
CA THR A 90 7.14 4.15 5.85
C THR A 90 6.57 4.62 4.50
N VAL A 91 5.48 4.00 4.02
CA VAL A 91 4.82 4.41 2.78
C VAL A 91 4.25 5.82 2.87
N ASN A 92 3.67 6.18 4.02
CA ASN A 92 3.17 7.53 4.26
C ASN A 92 4.30 8.57 4.22
N GLU A 93 5.44 8.28 4.83
CA GLU A 93 6.60 9.16 4.84
C GLU A 93 7.22 9.32 3.45
N LEU A 94 7.32 8.23 2.67
CA LEU A 94 7.76 8.28 1.29
C LEU A 94 6.83 9.18 0.45
N HIS A 95 5.52 8.96 0.53
CA HIS A 95 4.54 9.81 -0.16
C HIS A 95 4.67 11.27 0.26
N TYR A 96 4.83 11.55 1.55
CA TYR A 96 5.05 12.91 2.05
C TYR A 96 6.31 13.55 1.44
N CYS A 97 7.42 12.82 1.36
CA CYS A 97 8.65 13.31 0.75
C CYS A 97 8.49 13.60 -0.75
N LEU A 98 7.79 12.71 -1.49
CA LEU A 98 7.49 12.93 -2.90
C LEU A 98 6.65 14.20 -3.13
N VAL A 99 5.68 14.47 -2.26
CA VAL A 99 4.83 15.67 -2.36
C VAL A 99 5.57 16.92 -1.94
N LYS A 100 6.30 16.87 -0.84
CA LYS A 100 6.86 18.06 -0.18
C LYS A 100 8.22 18.48 -0.71
N TYR A 101 9.03 17.51 -1.16
CA TYR A 101 10.43 17.75 -1.57
C TYR A 101 10.71 17.21 -2.98
N PRO A 102 9.93 17.62 -4.02
CA PRO A 102 10.03 17.05 -5.37
C PRO A 102 11.41 17.20 -5.99
N ASP A 103 12.10 18.32 -5.75
CA ASP A 103 13.42 18.58 -6.31
C ASP A 103 14.49 17.63 -5.74
N GLN A 104 14.41 17.32 -4.46
CA GLN A 104 15.30 16.33 -3.84
C GLN A 104 14.95 14.91 -4.27
N MET A 105 13.65 14.59 -4.35
CA MET A 105 13.16 13.28 -4.76
C MET A 105 13.47 12.97 -6.23
N LYS A 106 13.54 13.97 -7.10
CA LYS A 106 13.93 13.80 -8.50
C LYS A 106 15.27 13.08 -8.66
N ASN A 107 16.23 13.37 -7.79
CA ASN A 107 17.55 12.75 -7.81
C ASN A 107 17.60 11.34 -7.18
N LYS A 108 16.50 10.89 -6.59
CA LYS A 108 16.36 9.62 -5.88
C LYS A 108 15.38 8.66 -6.57
N LEU A 109 14.88 9.00 -7.75
CA LEU A 109 13.83 8.22 -8.42
C LEU A 109 14.28 6.79 -8.72
N GLU A 110 15.55 6.57 -9.05
CA GLU A 110 16.06 5.21 -9.28
C GLU A 110 15.99 4.37 -7.99
N ASP A 111 16.42 4.93 -6.86
CA ASP A 111 16.33 4.26 -5.56
C ASP A 111 14.88 4.01 -5.16
N VAL A 112 14.00 4.99 -5.43
CA VAL A 112 12.55 4.83 -5.20
C VAL A 112 11.99 3.69 -6.04
N SER A 113 12.27 3.65 -7.35
CA SER A 113 11.79 2.57 -8.23
C SER A 113 12.25 1.20 -7.73
N ASN A 114 13.52 1.06 -7.35
CA ASN A 114 14.05 -0.19 -6.84
C ASN A 114 13.36 -0.62 -5.54
N ALA A 115 13.16 0.29 -4.58
CA ALA A 115 12.46 -0.01 -3.33
C ALA A 115 11.00 -0.43 -3.57
N LEU A 116 10.28 0.24 -4.50
CA LEU A 116 8.90 -0.12 -4.87
C LEU A 116 8.82 -1.51 -5.51
N LYS A 117 9.79 -1.86 -6.38
CA LYS A 117 9.89 -3.20 -6.99
C LYS A 117 10.17 -4.27 -5.96
N ASP A 118 11.05 -4.01 -5.01
CA ASP A 118 11.35 -4.94 -3.93
C ASP A 118 10.10 -5.26 -3.10
N VAL A 119 9.25 -4.26 -2.81
CA VAL A 119 7.94 -4.48 -2.17
C VAL A 119 7.01 -5.31 -3.04
N TYR A 120 6.95 -5.04 -4.35
CA TYR A 120 6.09 -5.78 -5.27
C TYR A 120 6.54 -7.23 -5.41
N ASP A 121 7.83 -7.48 -5.56
CA ASP A 121 8.40 -8.82 -5.72
C ASP A 121 8.34 -9.64 -4.43
N ASN A 122 8.51 -8.97 -3.29
CA ASN A 122 8.42 -9.57 -1.97
C ASN A 122 7.86 -8.57 -0.97
N LEU A 123 6.62 -8.79 -0.56
CA LEU A 123 5.86 -7.92 0.34
C LEU A 123 6.58 -7.55 1.66
N ASP A 124 7.61 -8.31 2.04
CA ASP A 124 8.39 -8.09 3.27
C ASP A 124 9.69 -7.30 3.05
N LYS A 125 9.96 -6.86 1.82
CA LYS A 125 11.17 -6.12 1.44
C LYS A 125 10.86 -4.69 0.98
N GLY A 126 11.91 -3.90 0.76
CA GLY A 126 11.82 -2.55 0.19
C GLY A 126 11.51 -1.45 1.21
N TYR A 127 11.05 -1.77 2.41
CA TYR A 127 10.67 -0.76 3.41
C TYR A 127 11.88 -0.11 4.09
N ASP A 128 12.96 -0.85 4.31
CA ASP A 128 14.21 -0.31 4.86
C ASP A 128 14.85 0.66 3.87
N GLU A 129 14.83 0.32 2.58
CA GLU A 129 15.29 1.17 1.49
C GLU A 129 14.44 2.43 1.37
N MET A 130 13.11 2.33 1.47
CA MET A 130 12.22 3.49 1.52
C MET A 130 12.55 4.39 2.72
N SER A 131 12.75 3.82 3.90
CA SER A 131 13.12 4.58 5.10
C SER A 131 14.46 5.29 4.91
N ALA A 132 15.46 4.63 4.32
CA ALA A 132 16.76 5.24 4.02
C ALA A 132 16.63 6.42 3.03
N ILE A 133 15.76 6.30 2.01
CA ILE A 133 15.46 7.40 1.08
C ILE A 133 14.84 8.58 1.84
N VAL A 134 13.83 8.33 2.66
CA VAL A 134 13.14 9.35 3.48
C VAL A 134 14.09 10.06 4.43
N ASP A 135 14.98 9.31 5.07
CA ASP A 135 15.97 9.85 6.01
C ASP A 135 17.05 10.69 5.32
N SER A 136 17.30 10.41 4.03
CA SER A 136 18.28 11.16 3.22
C SER A 136 17.74 12.50 2.69
N VAL A 137 16.45 12.79 2.86
CA VAL A 137 15.84 14.05 2.45
C VAL A 137 16.12 15.13 3.50
N ASP A 138 16.70 16.25 3.08
CA ASP A 138 16.88 17.42 3.94
C ASP A 138 15.54 18.12 4.17
N LYS A 139 14.96 17.88 5.33
CA LYS A 139 13.66 18.44 5.74
C LYS A 139 13.77 19.86 6.29
N MET A 140 15.00 20.37 6.48
CA MET A 140 15.28 21.71 7.02
C MET A 140 15.68 22.70 5.93
N GLY A 141 16.11 22.22 4.78
CA GLY A 141 16.47 23.02 3.60
C GLY A 141 15.29 23.10 2.63
N SER A 142 14.44 24.07 2.82
CA SER A 142 13.40 24.46 1.84
C SER A 142 13.80 25.75 1.17
#